data_04ec450a6e63d59914d0140c22faa033
#
_entry.id   04ec450a6e63d59914d0140c22faa033
#
_cell.length_a   1.000
_cell.length_b   1.000
_cell.length_c   1.000
_cell.angle_alpha   90.00
_cell.angle_beta   90.00
_cell.angle_gamma   90.00
#
_symmetry.space_group_name_H-M   'P 1'
#
loop_
_entity.id
_entity.type
_entity.pdbx_description
1 polymer ?
#
loop_
_entity_poly.entity_id
_entity_poly.type
_entity_poly.pdbx_seq_one_letter_code
_entity_poly.pdbx_strand_id
1 'polypeptide(L)'
;MAIYHLRATMISRSAGRSATAAAAYRSASHIEDHRTGLSFDYRARSGVDHVEILAPAQAPEWAQDRAALWNAVEAAETRKNSQVAREIRVALPAELDHGQRVELVRDFCQRQFVDRGMVADIALHAPGREGDDRNHHAHILLTTREIAAEG
;
A
#
# COMPACT_ATOMS: atom_id res chain seq x y z
N MET A 1 -6.48 20.77 3.24
CA MET A 1 -7.44 20.03 2.42
C MET A 1 -7.84 18.75 3.12
N ALA A 2 -9.12 18.48 3.19
CA ALA A 2 -9.61 17.34 3.94
C ALA A 2 -9.61 16.07 3.09
N ILE A 3 -9.31 14.95 3.72
CA ILE A 3 -9.52 13.63 3.13
C ILE A 3 -10.92 13.17 3.54
N TYR A 4 -11.74 12.83 2.54
CA TYR A 4 -13.10 12.32 2.77
C TYR A 4 -13.05 10.82 2.91
N HIS A 5 -14.04 10.21 3.50
CA HIS A 5 -14.27 8.76 3.50
C HIS A 5 -12.99 7.93 3.63
N LEU A 6 -12.58 7.75 4.85
CA LEU A 6 -11.45 6.87 5.18
C LEU A 6 -11.99 5.53 5.66
N ARG A 7 -11.48 4.43 5.08
CA ARG A 7 -11.81 3.09 5.52
C ARG A 7 -10.52 2.34 5.85
N ALA A 8 -10.48 1.69 7.00
CA ALA A 8 -9.33 0.87 7.41
C ALA A 8 -9.75 -0.59 7.49
N THR A 9 -8.96 -1.48 6.91
CA THR A 9 -9.16 -2.93 6.98
C THR A 9 -7.84 -3.62 7.22
N MET A 10 -7.90 -4.83 7.81
CA MET A 10 -6.72 -5.65 8.01
C MET A 10 -6.63 -6.72 6.93
N ILE A 11 -5.43 -6.94 6.44
CA ILE A 11 -5.14 -8.07 5.55
C ILE A 11 -4.75 -9.23 6.45
N SER A 12 -5.58 -10.26 6.51
CA SER A 12 -5.41 -11.38 7.42
C SER A 12 -5.14 -12.66 6.66
N ARG A 13 -4.14 -13.41 7.09
CA ARG A 13 -3.78 -14.69 6.51
C ARG A 13 -4.90 -15.73 6.70
N SER A 14 -5.62 -15.66 7.80
CA SER A 14 -6.72 -16.57 8.08
C SER A 14 -7.87 -16.45 7.09
N ALA A 15 -8.00 -15.31 6.42
CA ALA A 15 -9.00 -15.09 5.37
C ALA A 15 -8.48 -15.49 3.99
N GLY A 16 -7.33 -16.16 3.90
CA GLY A 16 -6.72 -16.56 2.64
C GLY A 16 -6.03 -15.42 1.91
N ARG A 17 -5.74 -14.31 2.60
CA ARG A 17 -5.14 -13.12 2.00
C ARG A 17 -3.65 -13.03 2.34
N SER A 18 -2.90 -12.32 1.52
CA SER A 18 -1.48 -12.09 1.73
C SER A 18 -1.13 -10.64 1.45
N ALA A 19 -0.06 -10.17 2.08
CA ALA A 19 0.44 -8.82 1.84
C ALA A 19 1.02 -8.70 0.43
N THR A 20 1.70 -9.74 -0.06
CA THR A 20 2.28 -9.75 -1.41
C THR A 20 1.20 -9.63 -2.49
N ALA A 21 0.12 -10.40 -2.37
CA ALA A 21 -0.99 -10.33 -3.33
C ALA A 21 -1.68 -8.97 -3.27
N ALA A 22 -1.90 -8.43 -2.07
CA ALA A 22 -2.52 -7.13 -1.88
C ALA A 22 -1.69 -6.03 -2.51
N ALA A 23 -0.36 -6.04 -2.27
CA ALA A 23 0.55 -5.04 -2.83
C ALA A 23 0.59 -5.11 -4.35
N ALA A 24 0.69 -6.31 -4.92
CA ALA A 24 0.72 -6.50 -6.37
C ALA A 24 -0.56 -5.98 -7.02
N TYR A 25 -1.71 -6.28 -6.43
CA TYR A 25 -3.01 -5.87 -6.96
C TYR A 25 -3.17 -4.35 -6.96
N ARG A 26 -2.87 -3.69 -5.82
CA ARG A 26 -3.06 -2.25 -5.68
C ARG A 26 -2.10 -1.44 -6.55
N SER A 27 -0.88 -1.93 -6.74
CA SER A 27 0.14 -1.22 -7.52
C SER A 27 0.18 -1.63 -8.98
N ALA A 28 -0.65 -2.60 -9.39
CA ALA A 28 -0.66 -3.18 -10.74
C ALA A 28 0.75 -3.68 -11.12
N SER A 29 1.34 -4.47 -10.22
CA SER A 29 2.69 -4.99 -10.39
C SER A 29 2.73 -6.52 -10.31
N HIS A 30 3.92 -7.08 -10.50
CA HIS A 30 4.18 -8.50 -10.40
C HIS A 30 5.05 -8.76 -9.17
N ILE A 31 4.55 -9.61 -8.27
CA ILE A 31 5.30 -9.99 -7.06
C ILE A 31 5.26 -11.51 -6.93
N GLU A 32 6.42 -12.12 -6.75
CA GLU A 32 6.51 -13.53 -6.39
C GLU A 32 6.48 -13.65 -4.88
N ASP A 33 5.60 -14.51 -4.38
CA ASP A 33 5.44 -14.73 -2.95
C ASP A 33 6.35 -15.87 -2.53
N HIS A 34 7.39 -15.56 -1.77
CA HIS A 34 8.39 -16.54 -1.37
C HIS A 34 7.85 -17.58 -0.38
N ARG A 35 6.86 -17.21 0.41
CA ARG A 35 6.27 -18.13 1.39
C ARG A 35 5.50 -19.28 0.74
N THR A 36 4.75 -18.97 -0.32
CA THR A 36 3.88 -19.97 -0.97
C THR A 36 4.40 -20.44 -2.32
N GLY A 37 5.35 -19.74 -2.91
CA GLY A 37 5.80 -20.00 -4.28
C GLY A 37 4.85 -19.51 -5.36
N LEU A 38 3.77 -18.82 -4.98
CA LEU A 38 2.81 -18.27 -5.94
C LEU A 38 3.33 -16.98 -6.56
N SER A 39 2.87 -16.72 -7.78
CA SER A 39 3.21 -15.49 -8.49
C SER A 39 1.94 -14.66 -8.67
N PHE A 40 1.97 -13.41 -8.24
CA PHE A 40 0.83 -12.49 -8.37
C PHE A 40 1.20 -11.43 -9.41
N ASP A 41 0.57 -11.51 -10.58
CA ASP A 41 0.87 -10.60 -11.69
C ASP A 41 -0.38 -9.83 -12.09
N TYR A 42 -0.40 -8.55 -11.77
CA TYR A 42 -1.50 -7.64 -12.07
C TYR A 42 -1.05 -6.49 -12.98
N ARG A 43 0.06 -6.68 -13.72
CA ARG A 43 0.62 -5.63 -14.59
C ARG A 43 -0.35 -5.19 -15.69
N ALA A 44 -1.29 -6.05 -16.07
CA ALA A 44 -2.30 -5.70 -17.07
C ALA A 44 -3.43 -4.80 -16.53
N ARG A 45 -3.51 -4.61 -15.21
CA ARG A 45 -4.53 -3.74 -14.61
C ARG A 45 -4.32 -2.29 -15.02
N SER A 46 -5.41 -1.61 -15.34
CA SER A 46 -5.39 -0.17 -15.63
C SER A 46 -5.95 0.62 -14.45
N GLY A 47 -5.81 1.95 -14.53
CA GLY A 47 -6.39 2.86 -13.54
C GLY A 47 -5.48 3.23 -12.39
N VAL A 48 -4.31 2.62 -12.27
CA VAL A 48 -3.32 3.02 -11.26
C VAL A 48 -2.45 4.11 -11.89
N ASP A 49 -2.54 5.33 -11.36
CA ASP A 49 -1.85 6.47 -11.97
C ASP A 49 -0.65 6.99 -11.17
N HIS A 50 -0.40 6.45 -10.00
CA HIS A 50 0.80 6.77 -9.22
C HIS A 50 1.02 5.70 -8.15
N VAL A 51 2.27 5.27 -7.99
CA VAL A 51 2.68 4.36 -6.91
C VAL A 51 3.98 4.86 -6.31
N GLU A 52 4.11 4.74 -4.99
CA GLU A 52 5.36 5.02 -4.30
C GLU A 52 5.37 4.36 -2.92
N ILE A 53 6.57 4.16 -2.38
CA ILE A 53 6.74 3.64 -1.02
C ILE A 53 7.43 4.73 -0.21
N LEU A 54 6.83 5.08 0.94
CA LEU A 54 7.43 5.97 1.92
C LEU A 54 7.89 5.14 3.11
N ALA A 55 9.15 5.30 3.50
CA ALA A 55 9.74 4.58 4.61
C ALA A 55 10.45 5.55 5.53
N PRO A 56 10.59 5.22 6.83
CA PRO A 56 11.41 6.02 7.74
C PRO A 56 12.84 6.17 7.21
N ALA A 57 13.48 7.30 7.53
CA ALA A 57 14.81 7.61 7.01
C ALA A 57 15.86 6.54 7.36
N GLN A 58 15.72 5.89 8.52
CA GLN A 58 16.65 4.85 8.97
C GLN A 58 16.35 3.47 8.43
N ALA A 59 15.24 3.29 7.68
CA ALA A 59 14.85 1.98 7.17
C ALA A 59 15.89 1.47 6.17
N PRO A 60 16.03 0.14 6.06
CA PRO A 60 16.96 -0.42 5.08
C PRO A 60 16.49 -0.10 3.65
N GLU A 61 17.44 -0.05 2.73
CA GLU A 61 17.17 0.34 1.35
C GLU A 61 16.12 -0.56 0.67
N TRP A 62 16.13 -1.85 0.98
CA TRP A 62 15.17 -2.79 0.39
C TRP A 62 13.71 -2.50 0.77
N ALA A 63 13.47 -1.68 1.81
CA ALA A 63 12.10 -1.27 2.16
C ALA A 63 11.45 -0.43 1.07
N GLN A 64 12.22 0.13 0.14
CA GLN A 64 11.71 0.85 -1.02
C GLN A 64 11.42 -0.07 -2.21
N ASP A 65 11.75 -1.35 -2.11
CA ASP A 65 11.45 -2.36 -3.12
C ASP A 65 10.19 -3.10 -2.70
N ARG A 66 9.11 -2.96 -3.47
CA ARG A 66 7.80 -3.50 -3.10
C ARG A 66 7.82 -5.01 -2.87
N ALA A 67 8.44 -5.76 -3.77
CA ALA A 67 8.51 -7.21 -3.62
C ALA A 67 9.33 -7.61 -2.41
N ALA A 68 10.48 -6.98 -2.18
CA ALA A 68 11.34 -7.25 -1.04
C ALA A 68 10.64 -6.89 0.27
N LEU A 69 9.98 -5.74 0.33
CA LEU A 69 9.27 -5.28 1.52
C LEU A 69 8.19 -6.26 1.94
N TRP A 70 7.27 -6.60 1.03
CA TRP A 70 6.12 -7.40 1.41
C TRP A 70 6.46 -8.88 1.60
N ASN A 71 7.49 -9.39 0.93
CA ASN A 71 8.01 -10.72 1.24
C ASN A 71 8.67 -10.75 2.62
N ALA A 72 9.37 -9.69 3.02
CA ALA A 72 9.94 -9.59 4.36
C ALA A 72 8.84 -9.56 5.43
N VAL A 73 7.75 -8.85 5.18
CA VAL A 73 6.59 -8.82 6.09
C VAL A 73 6.00 -10.23 6.23
N GLU A 74 5.79 -10.92 5.12
CA GLU A 74 5.24 -12.28 5.15
C GLU A 74 6.16 -13.24 5.93
N ALA A 75 7.47 -13.10 5.76
CA ALA A 75 8.44 -13.95 6.47
C ALA A 75 8.48 -13.67 7.97
N ALA A 76 8.24 -12.41 8.38
CA ALA A 76 8.24 -12.02 9.79
C ALA A 76 6.99 -12.49 10.52
N GLU A 77 5.90 -12.74 9.80
CA GLU A 77 4.63 -13.18 10.39
C GLU A 77 4.47 -14.68 10.21
N THR A 78 4.58 -15.44 11.30
CA THR A 78 4.67 -16.91 11.25
C THR A 78 3.37 -17.63 11.60
N ARG A 79 2.37 -16.93 12.10
CA ARG A 79 1.11 -17.54 12.53
C ARG A 79 0.13 -17.71 11.37
N LYS A 80 -0.71 -18.72 11.43
CA LYS A 80 -1.74 -18.97 10.43
C LYS A 80 -2.79 -17.86 10.37
N ASN A 81 -3.01 -17.16 11.47
CA ASN A 81 -3.99 -16.07 11.57
C ASN A 81 -3.35 -14.69 11.65
N SER A 82 -2.10 -14.56 11.20
CA SER A 82 -1.39 -13.28 11.24
C SER A 82 -2.12 -12.20 10.46
N GLN A 83 -2.15 -11.00 11.03
CA GLN A 83 -2.53 -9.79 10.32
C GLN A 83 -1.26 -9.23 9.68
N VAL A 84 -1.14 -9.38 8.36
CA VAL A 84 0.12 -9.12 7.66
C VAL A 84 0.24 -7.70 7.15
N ALA A 85 -0.87 -6.97 7.04
CA ALA A 85 -0.86 -5.57 6.62
C ALA A 85 -2.15 -4.91 7.04
N ARG A 86 -2.13 -3.57 7.09
CA ARG A 86 -3.33 -2.76 7.25
C ARG A 86 -3.52 -1.95 5.98
N GLU A 87 -4.71 -1.95 5.44
CA GLU A 87 -5.06 -1.12 4.29
C GLU A 87 -5.89 0.06 4.73
N ILE A 88 -5.50 1.25 4.27
CA ILE A 88 -6.28 2.47 4.40
C ILE A 88 -6.70 2.88 3.00
N ARG A 89 -8.00 3.03 2.80
CA ARG A 89 -8.55 3.55 1.55
C ARG A 89 -9.14 4.92 1.83
N VAL A 90 -8.72 5.92 1.04
CA VAL A 90 -9.21 7.29 1.20
C VAL A 90 -9.74 7.81 -0.14
N ALA A 91 -10.85 8.53 -0.09
CA ALA A 91 -11.35 9.25 -1.24
C ALA A 91 -10.65 10.61 -1.33
N LEU A 92 -10.31 11.03 -2.53
CA LEU A 92 -9.54 12.25 -2.77
C LEU A 92 -10.40 13.29 -3.49
N PRO A 93 -10.20 14.59 -3.19
CA PRO A 93 -10.96 15.64 -3.85
C PRO A 93 -10.70 15.67 -5.36
N ALA A 94 -11.75 15.67 -6.16
CA ALA A 94 -11.65 15.71 -7.63
C ALA A 94 -11.17 17.05 -8.14
N GLU A 95 -11.41 18.12 -7.38
CA GLU A 95 -11.00 19.48 -7.74
C GLU A 95 -9.49 19.69 -7.66
N LEU A 96 -8.75 18.79 -7.02
CA LEU A 96 -7.28 18.85 -7.00
C LEU A 96 -6.73 18.25 -8.29
N ASP A 97 -5.59 18.77 -8.77
CA ASP A 97 -4.89 18.14 -9.88
C ASP A 97 -4.11 16.91 -9.37
N HIS A 98 -3.51 16.17 -10.30
CA HIS A 98 -2.77 14.95 -9.97
C HIS A 98 -1.63 15.21 -8.97
N GLY A 99 -0.83 16.25 -9.21
CA GLY A 99 0.27 16.60 -8.30
C GLY A 99 -0.21 16.93 -6.91
N GLN A 100 -1.31 17.67 -6.80
CA GLN A 100 -1.89 18.02 -5.52
C GLN A 100 -2.43 16.81 -4.78
N ARG A 101 -3.04 15.85 -5.49
CA ARG A 101 -3.51 14.60 -4.87
C ARG A 101 -2.34 13.77 -4.35
N VAL A 102 -1.26 13.67 -5.12
CA VAL A 102 -0.04 12.96 -4.69
C VAL A 102 0.52 13.59 -3.42
N GLU A 103 0.67 14.92 -3.40
CA GLU A 103 1.18 15.66 -2.24
C GLU A 103 0.31 15.46 -1.00
N LEU A 104 -1.01 15.49 -1.17
CA LEU A 104 -1.95 15.32 -0.06
C LEU A 104 -1.78 13.95 0.59
N VAL A 105 -1.73 12.90 -0.22
CA VAL A 105 -1.59 11.53 0.29
C VAL A 105 -0.22 11.31 0.91
N ARG A 106 0.83 11.82 0.26
CA ARG A 106 2.20 11.71 0.76
C ARG A 106 2.34 12.39 2.13
N ASP A 107 1.83 13.60 2.27
CA ASP A 107 1.88 14.33 3.54
C ASP A 107 1.08 13.62 4.63
N PHE A 108 -0.09 13.13 4.30
CA PHE A 108 -0.93 12.37 5.23
C PHE A 108 -0.19 11.12 5.73
N CYS A 109 0.38 10.35 4.81
CA CYS A 109 1.09 9.11 5.16
C CYS A 109 2.34 9.38 5.97
N GLN A 110 3.09 10.44 5.62
CA GLN A 110 4.30 10.80 6.35
C GLN A 110 3.98 11.10 7.82
N ARG A 111 3.00 11.95 8.05
CA ARG A 111 2.65 12.37 9.41
C ARG A 111 1.98 11.29 10.23
N GLN A 112 1.08 10.52 9.62
CA GLN A 112 0.26 9.59 10.38
C GLN A 112 0.93 8.22 10.59
N PHE A 113 1.82 7.82 9.68
CA PHE A 113 2.36 6.46 9.70
C PHE A 113 3.88 6.41 9.67
N VAL A 114 4.51 7.09 8.72
CA VAL A 114 5.95 6.97 8.51
C VAL A 114 6.73 7.58 9.67
N ASP A 115 6.28 8.72 10.18
CA ASP A 115 6.91 9.37 11.34
C ASP A 115 6.81 8.50 12.61
N ARG A 116 5.93 7.50 12.61
CA ARG A 116 5.76 6.55 13.70
C ARG A 116 6.47 5.22 13.46
N GLY A 117 7.28 5.13 12.42
CA GLY A 117 8.09 3.95 12.13
C GLY A 117 7.53 2.96 11.13
N MET A 118 6.33 3.19 10.61
CA MET A 118 5.71 2.28 9.65
C MET A 118 6.13 2.63 8.22
N VAL A 119 6.06 1.62 7.34
CA VAL A 119 6.25 1.82 5.90
C VAL A 119 4.89 1.90 5.24
N ALA A 120 4.71 2.86 4.34
CA ALA A 120 3.47 3.06 3.60
C ALA A 120 3.71 2.82 2.11
N ASP A 121 2.99 1.85 1.54
CA ASP A 121 3.00 1.56 0.11
C ASP A 121 1.73 2.17 -0.48
N ILE A 122 1.89 3.22 -1.26
CA ILE A 122 0.82 4.08 -1.74
C ILE A 122 0.52 3.79 -3.20
N ALA A 123 -0.77 3.66 -3.53
CA ALA A 123 -1.22 3.59 -4.92
C ALA A 123 -2.41 4.51 -5.10
N LEU A 124 -2.33 5.46 -6.03
CA LEU A 124 -3.42 6.33 -6.40
C LEU A 124 -4.15 5.74 -7.59
N HIS A 125 -5.46 5.69 -7.51
CA HIS A 125 -6.31 5.14 -8.54
C HIS A 125 -7.18 6.22 -9.15
N ALA A 126 -7.23 6.24 -10.48
CA ALA A 126 -8.11 7.12 -11.23
C ALA A 126 -9.52 6.53 -11.29
N PRO A 127 -10.55 7.35 -11.56
CA PRO A 127 -11.91 6.84 -11.74
C PRO A 127 -11.98 5.84 -12.89
N GLY A 128 -12.86 4.84 -12.76
CA GLY A 128 -13.14 3.90 -13.83
C GLY A 128 -13.86 4.58 -14.99
N ARG A 129 -13.82 3.95 -16.17
CA ARG A 129 -14.45 4.51 -17.39
C ARG A 129 -15.95 4.74 -17.25
N GLU A 130 -16.62 3.86 -16.51
CA GLU A 130 -18.07 3.90 -16.32
C GLU A 130 -18.46 4.48 -14.96
N GLY A 131 -17.48 4.86 -14.14
CA GLY A 131 -17.74 5.43 -12.83
C GLY A 131 -17.82 6.93 -12.84
N ASP A 132 -18.08 7.50 -11.68
CA ASP A 132 -18.05 8.93 -11.46
C ASP A 132 -16.62 9.44 -11.70
N ASP A 133 -16.43 10.41 -12.58
CA ASP A 133 -15.13 10.98 -12.91
C ASP A 133 -14.48 11.74 -11.74
N ARG A 134 -15.22 11.92 -10.64
CA ARG A 134 -14.72 12.49 -9.39
C ARG A 134 -14.22 11.45 -8.40
N ASN A 135 -14.30 10.17 -8.74
CA ASN A 135 -13.99 9.07 -7.82
C ASN A 135 -12.49 8.74 -7.82
N HIS A 136 -11.67 9.72 -7.48
CA HIS A 136 -10.25 9.50 -7.23
C HIS A 136 -10.06 8.94 -5.82
N HIS A 137 -9.20 7.94 -5.67
CA HIS A 137 -8.93 7.38 -4.35
C HIS A 137 -7.51 6.86 -4.26
N ALA A 138 -7.05 6.71 -3.02
CA ALA A 138 -5.75 6.11 -2.73
C ALA A 138 -5.95 4.85 -1.91
N HIS A 139 -5.14 3.85 -2.21
CA HIS A 139 -4.95 2.68 -1.38
C HIS A 139 -3.59 2.79 -0.73
N ILE A 140 -3.55 2.69 0.60
CA ILE A 140 -2.32 2.77 1.38
C ILE A 140 -2.19 1.45 2.11
N LEU A 141 -1.14 0.70 1.78
CA LEU A 141 -0.86 -0.56 2.46
C LEU A 141 0.24 -0.30 3.47
N LEU A 142 -0.03 -0.58 4.73
CA LEU A 142 0.85 -0.26 5.84
C LEU A 142 1.40 -1.51 6.47
N THR A 143 2.67 -1.46 6.89
CA THR A 143 3.21 -2.48 7.77
C THR A 143 2.52 -2.38 9.12
N THR A 144 2.33 -3.52 9.79
CA THR A 144 1.74 -3.54 11.13
C THR A 144 2.77 -3.32 12.22
N ARG A 145 4.06 -3.39 11.87
CA ARG A 145 5.18 -3.23 12.79
C ARG A 145 6.07 -2.08 12.32
N GLU A 146 6.78 -1.48 13.28
CA GLU A 146 7.83 -0.52 12.95
C GLU A 146 8.99 -1.22 12.26
N ILE A 147 9.63 -0.51 11.34
CA ILE A 147 10.80 -1.04 10.65
C ILE A 147 12.06 -0.45 11.29
N ALA A 148 13.01 -1.31 11.63
CA ALA A 148 14.29 -0.91 12.19
C ALA A 148 15.33 -0.79 11.07
N ALA A 149 16.50 -0.23 11.41
CA ALA A 149 17.58 -0.03 10.43
C ALA A 149 18.08 -1.34 9.83
N GLU A 150 18.04 -2.43 10.59
CA GLU A 150 18.44 -3.77 10.13
C GLU A 150 17.27 -4.60 9.59
N GLY A 151 16.10 -4.03 9.56
CA GLY A 151 14.90 -4.74 9.08
C GLY A 151 14.06 -5.42 10.17
#